data_bdd68662ebf9d1f8105fc8f8dd7ee4ad
#
_entry.id   bdd68662ebf9d1f8105fc8f8dd7ee4ad
#
_cell.length_a   1.000
_cell.length_b   1.000
_cell.length_c   1.000
_cell.angle_alpha   90.00
_cell.angle_beta   90.00
_cell.angle_gamma   90.00
#
_symmetry.space_group_name_H-M   'P 1'
#
loop_
_entity.id
_entity.type
_entity.pdbx_description
1 polymer ?
#
loop_
_entity_poly.entity_id
_entity_poly.type
_entity_poly.pdbx_seq_one_letter_code
_entity_poly.pdbx_strand_id
1 'polypeptide(L)'
;MNSQETEIDKEKELEQKVQEYWTCRAHDFSTVRKNELKDNEISGRWLAEIGQNLPVSSGLDILDVGTGTGYFAILLALHGHRTTGIDFTRAMLQEAEETADSYAANASFLYMDAQALDFPDNSFDAIVTRNLTWTIPEPEKAYQEWHRVLRPGGILLNFDASYADNVRNHNQKESYVSFKDVYGHCGITPELEKKNAEITLSMPGSCKSRPRWDIELLSKIGFSNVSVDKTAGQRILREKDLPDAPLFLIYAKK
;
A
#
# COMPACT_ATOMS: atom_id res chain seq x y z
N MET A 1 -24.79 -0.45 26.51
CA MET A 1 -23.57 -0.37 25.67
C MET A 1 -23.85 0.65 24.58
N ASN A 2 -23.03 1.67 24.47
CA ASN A 2 -23.26 2.79 23.57
C ASN A 2 -22.84 2.35 22.14
N SER A 3 -23.59 2.73 21.10
CA SER A 3 -23.31 2.31 19.71
C SER A 3 -21.87 2.67 19.25
N GLN A 4 -21.28 3.73 19.78
CA GLN A 4 -19.89 4.13 19.54
C GLN A 4 -18.86 3.16 20.16
N GLU A 5 -19.09 2.65 21.37
CA GLU A 5 -18.19 1.65 21.98
C GLU A 5 -18.13 0.37 21.15
N THR A 6 -19.28 -0.04 20.58
CA THR A 6 -19.36 -1.26 19.74
C THR A 6 -18.67 -1.08 18.38
N GLU A 7 -18.59 0.13 17.85
CA GLU A 7 -17.93 0.44 16.59
C GLU A 7 -16.40 0.49 16.76
N ILE A 8 -15.90 1.12 17.81
CA ILE A 8 -14.47 1.16 18.18
C ILE A 8 -13.93 -0.27 18.46
N ASP A 9 -14.72 -1.11 19.12
CA ASP A 9 -14.31 -2.49 19.40
C ASP A 9 -14.19 -3.33 18.12
N LYS A 10 -15.07 -3.11 17.15
CA LYS A 10 -15.02 -3.79 15.83
C LYS A 10 -13.81 -3.33 14.99
N GLU A 11 -13.49 -2.05 15.00
CA GLU A 11 -12.33 -1.51 14.29
C GLU A 11 -11.03 -2.11 14.83
N LYS A 12 -10.87 -2.14 16.16
CA LYS A 12 -9.71 -2.76 16.81
C LYS A 12 -9.59 -4.26 16.51
N GLU A 13 -10.72 -4.98 16.51
CA GLU A 13 -10.73 -6.40 16.16
C GLU A 13 -10.29 -6.60 14.69
N LEU A 14 -10.70 -5.72 13.79
CA LEU A 14 -10.32 -5.77 12.38
C LEU A 14 -8.84 -5.46 12.19
N GLU A 15 -8.31 -4.43 12.84
CA GLU A 15 -6.88 -4.09 12.85
C GLU A 15 -6.04 -5.26 13.37
N GLN A 16 -6.47 -5.90 14.45
CA GLN A 16 -5.77 -7.07 14.99
C GLN A 16 -5.74 -8.23 13.98
N LYS A 17 -6.85 -8.51 13.30
CA LYS A 17 -6.91 -9.56 12.26
C LYS A 17 -5.96 -9.26 11.10
N VAL A 18 -5.89 -8.01 10.66
CA VAL A 18 -4.95 -7.54 9.63
C VAL A 18 -3.51 -7.74 10.08
N GLN A 19 -3.18 -7.29 11.29
CA GLN A 19 -1.84 -7.41 11.85
C GLN A 19 -1.39 -8.87 12.00
N GLU A 20 -2.27 -9.73 12.51
CA GLU A 20 -2.00 -11.17 12.62
C GLU A 20 -1.76 -11.82 11.25
N TYR A 21 -2.59 -11.49 10.25
CA TYR A 21 -2.43 -12.00 8.89
C TYR A 21 -1.07 -11.61 8.31
N TRP A 22 -0.73 -10.32 8.36
CA TRP A 22 0.54 -9.83 7.82
C TRP A 22 1.75 -10.29 8.62
N THR A 23 1.61 -10.51 9.94
CA THR A 23 2.66 -11.14 10.75
C THR A 23 2.97 -12.55 10.24
N CYS A 24 1.95 -13.36 9.97
CA CYS A 24 2.15 -14.69 9.40
C CYS A 24 2.75 -14.67 7.98
N ARG A 25 2.50 -13.59 7.23
CA ARG A 25 2.93 -13.47 5.83
C ARG A 25 4.31 -12.83 5.64
N ALA A 26 4.87 -12.20 6.68
CA ALA A 26 6.03 -11.32 6.55
C ALA A 26 7.20 -11.96 5.81
N HIS A 27 7.64 -13.15 6.22
CA HIS A 27 8.80 -13.83 5.64
C HIS A 27 8.59 -14.21 4.16
N ASP A 28 7.47 -14.85 3.85
CA ASP A 28 7.16 -15.28 2.48
C ASP A 28 6.96 -14.09 1.55
N PHE A 29 6.29 -13.04 2.06
CA PHE A 29 6.10 -11.80 1.32
C PHE A 29 7.43 -11.08 1.07
N SER A 30 8.34 -11.07 2.06
CA SER A 30 9.70 -10.54 1.92
C SER A 30 10.47 -11.23 0.78
N THR A 31 10.36 -12.55 0.68
CA THR A 31 11.01 -13.31 -0.40
C THR A 31 10.57 -12.82 -1.77
N VAL A 32 9.27 -12.58 -1.97
CA VAL A 32 8.73 -12.04 -3.22
C VAL A 32 9.29 -10.63 -3.51
N ARG A 33 9.30 -9.76 -2.51
CA ARG A 33 9.76 -8.36 -2.65
C ARG A 33 11.27 -8.28 -2.87
N LYS A 34 12.06 -9.11 -2.21
CA LYS A 34 13.50 -9.25 -2.46
C LYS A 34 13.79 -9.70 -3.91
N ASN A 35 12.96 -10.59 -4.47
CA ASN A 35 13.09 -10.99 -5.87
C ASN A 35 12.71 -9.84 -6.83
N GLU A 36 11.69 -9.05 -6.51
CA GLU A 36 11.36 -7.85 -7.30
C GLU A 36 12.49 -6.80 -7.26
N LEU A 37 13.14 -6.59 -6.09
CA LEU A 37 14.28 -5.66 -5.99
C LEU A 37 15.48 -6.11 -6.82
N LYS A 38 15.72 -7.43 -6.94
CA LYS A 38 16.81 -7.99 -7.77
C LYS A 38 16.49 -7.93 -9.26
N ASP A 39 15.25 -7.90 -9.63
CA ASP A 39 14.80 -7.82 -11.03
C ASP A 39 14.83 -6.36 -11.50
N ASN A 40 15.91 -6.00 -12.22
CA ASN A 40 16.11 -4.66 -12.74
C ASN A 40 14.99 -4.21 -13.70
N GLU A 41 14.29 -5.12 -14.34
CA GLU A 41 13.21 -4.76 -15.26
C GLU A 41 11.98 -4.30 -14.49
N ILE A 42 11.52 -5.06 -13.49
CA ILE A 42 10.34 -4.67 -12.72
C ILE A 42 10.64 -3.49 -11.80
N SER A 43 11.81 -3.45 -11.14
CA SER A 43 12.21 -2.31 -10.30
C SER A 43 12.38 -1.04 -11.13
N GLY A 44 12.94 -1.14 -12.33
CA GLY A 44 13.03 -0.03 -13.29
C GLY A 44 11.67 0.50 -13.74
N ARG A 45 10.67 -0.38 -13.95
CA ARG A 45 9.30 0.05 -14.29
C ARG A 45 8.63 0.79 -13.12
N TRP A 46 8.80 0.31 -11.89
CA TRP A 46 8.31 1.03 -10.69
C TRP A 46 8.95 2.40 -10.55
N LEU A 47 10.27 2.50 -10.71
CA LEU A 47 10.99 3.77 -10.64
C LEU A 47 10.54 4.75 -11.74
N ALA A 48 10.36 4.27 -12.95
CA ALA A 48 9.86 5.10 -14.05
C ALA A 48 8.45 5.62 -13.75
N GLU A 49 7.57 4.76 -13.24
CA GLU A 49 6.20 5.12 -12.91
C GLU A 49 6.12 6.12 -11.74
N ILE A 50 6.91 5.92 -10.69
CA ILE A 50 6.99 6.87 -9.56
C ILE A 50 7.67 8.17 -10.03
N GLY A 51 8.81 8.07 -10.69
CA GLY A 51 9.63 9.23 -11.07
C GLY A 51 8.94 10.20 -12.02
N GLN A 52 8.11 9.72 -12.96
CA GLN A 52 7.36 10.61 -13.86
C GLN A 52 6.30 11.46 -13.14
N ASN A 53 5.88 11.05 -11.96
CA ASN A 53 4.87 11.71 -11.15
C ASN A 53 5.46 12.56 -10.01
N LEU A 54 6.75 12.45 -9.74
CA LEU A 54 7.46 13.24 -8.74
C LEU A 54 8.15 14.47 -9.35
N PRO A 55 8.44 15.52 -8.57
CA PRO A 55 9.27 16.63 -9.01
C PRO A 55 10.64 16.12 -9.48
N VAL A 56 11.18 16.73 -10.54
CA VAL A 56 12.54 16.44 -11.01
C VAL A 56 13.54 17.00 -9.99
N SER A 57 13.78 16.24 -8.93
CA SER A 57 14.71 16.58 -7.85
C SER A 57 15.29 15.31 -7.24
N SER A 58 16.54 15.36 -6.84
CA SER A 58 17.15 14.35 -5.97
C SER A 58 16.95 14.75 -4.50
N GLY A 59 16.94 13.77 -3.61
CA GLY A 59 16.91 14.02 -2.17
C GLY A 59 15.56 14.48 -1.62
N LEU A 60 14.44 14.10 -2.26
CA LEU A 60 13.11 14.31 -1.70
C LEU A 60 12.93 13.55 -0.38
N ASP A 61 12.19 14.13 0.55
CA ASP A 61 11.71 13.46 1.75
C ASP A 61 10.43 12.69 1.39
N ILE A 62 10.51 11.36 1.34
CA ILE A 62 9.42 10.49 0.89
C ILE A 62 8.99 9.58 2.03
N LEU A 63 7.68 9.54 2.31
CA LEU A 63 7.05 8.61 3.23
C LEU A 63 6.43 7.44 2.44
N ASP A 64 6.87 6.21 2.74
CA ASP A 64 6.27 4.97 2.23
C ASP A 64 5.30 4.43 3.28
N VAL A 65 4.00 4.63 3.09
CA VAL A 65 2.96 4.27 4.04
C VAL A 65 2.49 2.84 3.78
N GLY A 66 2.52 2.00 4.83
CA GLY A 66 2.32 0.57 4.69
C GLY A 66 3.47 -0.07 3.92
N THR A 67 4.70 0.29 4.31
CA THR A 67 5.94 -0.10 3.60
C THR A 67 6.12 -1.62 3.50
N GLY A 68 5.42 -2.39 4.37
CA GLY A 68 5.57 -3.83 4.45
C GLY A 68 7.03 -4.21 4.67
N THR A 69 7.59 -4.99 3.75
CA THR A 69 8.99 -5.42 3.79
C THR A 69 9.95 -4.42 3.11
N GLY A 70 9.56 -3.14 3.00
CA GLY A 70 10.43 -2.03 2.65
C GLY A 70 10.66 -1.79 1.16
N TYR A 71 9.90 -2.42 0.27
CA TYR A 71 10.20 -2.40 -1.17
C TYR A 71 10.35 -1.00 -1.76
N PHE A 72 9.35 -0.10 -1.58
CA PHE A 72 9.44 1.25 -2.14
C PHE A 72 10.44 2.11 -1.38
N ALA A 73 10.47 2.04 -0.04
CA ALA A 73 11.42 2.80 0.76
C ALA A 73 12.87 2.49 0.35
N ILE A 74 13.21 1.21 0.20
CA ILE A 74 14.54 0.77 -0.23
C ILE A 74 14.85 1.19 -1.67
N LEU A 75 13.91 0.92 -2.59
CA LEU A 75 14.08 1.25 -4.00
C LEU A 75 14.35 2.75 -4.20
N LEU A 76 13.59 3.61 -3.53
CA LEU A 76 13.74 5.07 -3.63
C LEU A 76 15.00 5.59 -2.91
N ALA A 77 15.39 4.98 -1.77
CA ALA A 77 16.63 5.31 -1.09
C ALA A 77 17.86 5.02 -1.95
N LEU A 78 17.87 3.88 -2.64
CA LEU A 78 18.93 3.52 -3.59
C LEU A 78 19.04 4.50 -4.79
N HIS A 79 17.98 5.28 -5.05
CA HIS A 79 17.94 6.29 -6.10
C HIS A 79 18.05 7.73 -5.57
N GLY A 80 18.59 7.88 -4.35
CA GLY A 80 19.03 9.16 -3.81
C GLY A 80 17.96 9.97 -3.10
N HIS A 81 16.82 9.39 -2.73
CA HIS A 81 15.82 10.02 -1.88
C HIS A 81 16.05 9.72 -0.40
N ARG A 82 15.56 10.57 0.49
CA ARG A 82 15.48 10.31 1.93
C ARG A 82 14.14 9.66 2.21
N THR A 83 14.15 8.39 2.58
CA THR A 83 12.92 7.60 2.70
C THR A 83 12.66 7.18 4.13
N THR A 84 11.41 7.29 4.53
CA THR A 84 10.90 6.72 5.77
C THR A 84 9.76 5.77 5.41
N GLY A 85 9.89 4.50 5.78
CA GLY A 85 8.83 3.50 5.67
C GLY A 85 8.11 3.34 6.99
N ILE A 86 6.78 3.29 6.98
CA ILE A 86 5.99 2.97 8.17
C ILE A 86 5.11 1.75 7.92
N ASP A 87 4.98 0.93 8.95
CA ASP A 87 4.05 -0.20 8.98
C ASP A 87 3.63 -0.49 10.42
N PHE A 88 2.43 -1.02 10.63
CA PHE A 88 1.98 -1.39 11.97
C PHE A 88 2.18 -2.88 12.28
N THR A 89 2.95 -3.59 11.45
CA THR A 89 3.33 -4.99 11.63
C THR A 89 4.84 -5.11 11.87
N ARG A 90 5.24 -5.39 13.11
CA ARG A 90 6.68 -5.47 13.49
C ARG A 90 7.45 -6.49 12.67
N ALA A 91 6.84 -7.64 12.37
CA ALA A 91 7.49 -8.68 11.55
C ALA A 91 7.78 -8.19 10.12
N MET A 92 6.93 -7.32 9.56
CA MET A 92 7.20 -6.68 8.27
C MET A 92 8.40 -5.74 8.34
N LEU A 93 8.45 -4.90 9.37
CA LEU A 93 9.54 -3.94 9.55
C LEU A 93 10.88 -4.64 9.79
N GLN A 94 10.91 -5.73 10.52
CA GLN A 94 12.12 -6.53 10.69
C GLN A 94 12.66 -7.01 9.35
N GLU A 95 11.80 -7.57 8.49
CA GLU A 95 12.20 -7.99 7.13
C GLU A 95 12.64 -6.79 6.25
N ALA A 96 12.04 -5.60 6.47
CA ALA A 96 12.41 -4.38 5.77
C ALA A 96 13.83 -3.92 6.17
N GLU A 97 14.12 -3.87 7.48
CA GLU A 97 15.44 -3.50 8.03
C GLU A 97 16.53 -4.46 7.53
N GLU A 98 16.31 -5.78 7.64
CA GLU A 98 17.25 -6.80 7.15
C GLU A 98 17.51 -6.65 5.63
N THR A 99 16.47 -6.31 4.86
CA THR A 99 16.59 -6.10 3.42
C THR A 99 17.38 -4.83 3.13
N ALA A 100 17.06 -3.70 3.80
CA ALA A 100 17.76 -2.44 3.62
C ALA A 100 19.26 -2.55 3.93
N ASP A 101 19.60 -3.24 5.03
CA ASP A 101 20.99 -3.52 5.41
C ASP A 101 21.72 -4.31 4.33
N SER A 102 21.08 -5.32 3.74
CA SER A 102 21.67 -6.14 2.69
C SER A 102 21.99 -5.38 1.39
N TYR A 103 21.29 -4.26 1.16
CA TYR A 103 21.50 -3.37 0.02
C TYR A 103 22.30 -2.10 0.40
N ALA A 104 22.68 -1.92 1.67
CA ALA A 104 23.22 -0.67 2.20
C ALA A 104 22.34 0.56 1.87
N ALA A 105 21.03 0.36 1.83
CA ALA A 105 20.06 1.39 1.54
C ALA A 105 19.81 2.25 2.79
N ASN A 106 19.96 3.58 2.66
CA ASN A 106 19.73 4.52 3.75
C ASN A 106 18.24 4.87 3.87
N ALA A 107 17.43 3.87 4.23
CA ALA A 107 16.00 4.01 4.52
C ALA A 107 15.76 3.84 6.01
N SER A 108 14.82 4.59 6.59
CA SER A 108 14.40 4.47 7.99
C SER A 108 13.06 3.74 8.06
N PHE A 109 12.86 2.90 9.09
CA PHE A 109 11.62 2.17 9.30
C PHE A 109 11.05 2.43 10.69
N LEU A 110 9.75 2.71 10.77
CA LEU A 110 9.07 3.06 12.03
C LEU A 110 7.77 2.26 12.19
N TYR A 111 7.56 1.73 13.38
CA TYR A 111 6.29 1.13 13.75
C TYR A 111 5.26 2.24 13.98
N MET A 112 4.27 2.34 13.11
CA MET A 112 3.29 3.43 13.13
C MET A 112 2.01 3.03 12.41
N ASP A 113 0.87 3.54 12.90
CA ASP A 113 -0.42 3.43 12.23
C ASP A 113 -0.54 4.47 11.12
N ALA A 114 -0.95 4.03 9.93
CA ALA A 114 -1.20 4.89 8.78
C ALA A 114 -2.33 5.92 9.02
N GLN A 115 -3.18 5.69 10.01
CA GLN A 115 -4.32 6.51 10.38
C GLN A 115 -4.00 7.53 11.49
N ALA A 116 -2.80 7.45 12.09
CA ALA A 116 -2.36 8.31 13.19
C ALA A 116 -0.84 8.52 13.12
N LEU A 117 -0.43 9.48 12.29
CA LEU A 117 0.98 9.72 11.99
C LEU A 117 1.64 10.61 13.05
N ASP A 118 2.68 10.12 13.69
CA ASP A 118 3.52 10.89 14.64
C ASP A 118 4.63 11.66 13.90
N PHE A 119 4.22 12.46 12.91
CA PHE A 119 5.08 13.39 12.19
C PHE A 119 4.50 14.80 12.27
N PRO A 120 5.35 15.85 12.27
CA PRO A 120 4.88 17.23 12.14
C PRO A 120 4.15 17.47 10.82
N ASP A 121 3.31 18.49 10.78
CA ASP A 121 2.72 18.98 9.54
C ASP A 121 3.79 19.35 8.53
N ASN A 122 3.53 19.10 7.24
CA ASN A 122 4.42 19.51 6.14
C ASN A 122 5.84 18.92 6.24
N SER A 123 5.97 17.64 6.58
CA SER A 123 7.24 16.93 6.74
C SER A 123 7.77 16.33 5.45
N PHE A 124 6.90 15.93 4.52
CA PHE A 124 7.26 15.14 3.36
C PHE A 124 6.95 15.84 2.03
N ASP A 125 7.80 15.63 1.04
CA ASP A 125 7.61 16.10 -0.34
C ASP A 125 6.66 15.18 -1.10
N ALA A 126 6.68 13.89 -0.76
CA ALA A 126 5.79 12.90 -1.35
C ALA A 126 5.42 11.79 -0.37
N ILE A 127 4.25 11.22 -0.60
CA ILE A 127 3.81 9.95 0.00
C ILE A 127 3.64 8.94 -1.13
N VAL A 128 4.21 7.76 -0.94
CA VAL A 128 3.96 6.60 -1.79
C VAL A 128 3.31 5.50 -0.97
N THR A 129 2.43 4.72 -1.58
CA THR A 129 1.85 3.54 -0.93
C THR A 129 1.49 2.51 -1.99
N ARG A 130 1.60 1.22 -1.64
CA ARG A 130 1.28 0.11 -2.54
C ARG A 130 0.44 -0.93 -1.84
N ASN A 131 -0.77 -1.18 -2.37
CA ASN A 131 -1.68 -2.21 -1.88
C ASN A 131 -2.01 -2.08 -0.39
N LEU A 132 -2.24 -0.85 0.08
CA LEU A 132 -2.49 -0.57 1.49
C LEU A 132 -3.95 -0.20 1.77
N THR A 133 -4.52 0.74 0.99
CA THR A 133 -5.76 1.41 1.38
C THR A 133 -6.98 0.48 1.41
N TRP A 134 -6.88 -0.69 0.80
CA TRP A 134 -7.89 -1.74 0.91
C TRP A 134 -7.91 -2.42 2.30
N THR A 135 -6.85 -2.28 3.11
CA THR A 135 -6.72 -2.87 4.46
C THR A 135 -6.93 -1.86 5.59
N ILE A 136 -7.22 -0.61 5.30
CA ILE A 136 -7.37 0.45 6.29
C ILE A 136 -8.83 0.52 6.78
N PRO A 137 -9.09 0.41 8.10
CA PRO A 137 -10.43 0.54 8.65
C PRO A 137 -11.03 1.95 8.52
N GLU A 138 -10.23 3.00 8.69
CA GLU A 138 -10.66 4.41 8.59
C GLU A 138 -9.91 5.16 7.47
N PRO A 139 -10.19 4.89 6.17
CA PRO A 139 -9.43 5.50 5.07
C PRO A 139 -9.54 7.03 5.02
N GLU A 140 -10.66 7.61 5.48
CA GLU A 140 -10.82 9.07 5.56
C GLU A 140 -9.80 9.67 6.52
N LYS A 141 -9.62 9.07 7.68
CA LYS A 141 -8.65 9.50 8.69
C LYS A 141 -7.21 9.35 8.19
N ALA A 142 -6.90 8.22 7.55
CA ALA A 142 -5.59 8.01 6.94
C ALA A 142 -5.28 9.09 5.89
N TYR A 143 -6.19 9.37 4.97
CA TYR A 143 -6.01 10.41 3.95
C TYR A 143 -5.90 11.83 4.54
N GLN A 144 -6.60 12.12 5.65
CA GLN A 144 -6.45 13.39 6.37
C GLN A 144 -5.05 13.54 6.96
N GLU A 145 -4.53 12.49 7.60
CA GLU A 145 -3.16 12.48 8.14
C GLU A 145 -2.11 12.60 7.02
N TRP A 146 -2.29 11.90 5.90
CA TRP A 146 -1.41 11.99 4.76
C TRP A 146 -1.42 13.40 4.16
N HIS A 147 -2.60 14.02 4.05
CA HIS A 147 -2.68 15.42 3.65
C HIS A 147 -1.96 16.35 4.64
N ARG A 148 -2.13 16.13 5.94
CA ARG A 148 -1.49 16.95 6.98
C ARG A 148 0.03 16.93 6.88
N VAL A 149 0.63 15.75 6.77
CA VAL A 149 2.09 15.60 6.77
C VAL A 149 2.75 15.92 5.44
N LEU A 150 2.03 15.96 4.33
CA LEU A 150 2.56 16.46 3.05
C LEU A 150 2.82 17.96 3.13
N ARG A 151 3.92 18.41 2.52
CA ARG A 151 4.21 19.84 2.29
C ARG A 151 3.21 20.44 1.33
N PRO A 152 2.98 21.79 1.36
CA PRO A 152 2.23 22.45 0.29
C PRO A 152 2.83 22.14 -1.08
N GLY A 153 2.00 21.64 -1.99
CA GLY A 153 2.43 21.15 -3.29
C GLY A 153 3.01 19.74 -3.30
N GLY A 154 3.05 19.05 -2.16
CA GLY A 154 3.48 17.66 -2.02
C GLY A 154 2.53 16.69 -2.72
N ILE A 155 3.03 15.52 -3.07
CA ILE A 155 2.36 14.56 -3.95
C ILE A 155 2.04 13.26 -3.21
N LEU A 156 0.83 12.76 -3.40
CA LEU A 156 0.41 11.41 -3.03
C LEU A 156 0.37 10.53 -4.27
N LEU A 157 1.07 9.39 -4.22
CA LEU A 157 0.99 8.30 -5.18
C LEU A 157 0.47 7.04 -4.49
N ASN A 158 -0.79 6.70 -4.72
CA ASN A 158 -1.42 5.50 -4.15
C ASN A 158 -1.64 4.46 -5.25
N PHE A 159 -0.83 3.41 -5.21
CA PHE A 159 -0.94 2.23 -6.07
C PHE A 159 -1.78 1.17 -5.37
N ASP A 160 -3.00 0.94 -5.84
CA ASP A 160 -3.93 -0.02 -5.21
C ASP A 160 -4.82 -0.72 -6.23
N ALA A 161 -5.68 -1.61 -5.77
CA ALA A 161 -6.63 -2.34 -6.61
C ALA A 161 -7.96 -2.58 -5.89
N SER A 162 -9.00 -2.94 -6.65
CA SER A 162 -10.33 -3.28 -6.10
C SER A 162 -10.37 -4.75 -5.66
N TYR A 163 -9.57 -5.11 -4.64
CA TYR A 163 -9.44 -6.51 -4.20
C TYR A 163 -10.76 -7.15 -3.76
N ALA A 164 -11.67 -6.38 -3.17
CA ALA A 164 -12.99 -6.89 -2.80
C ALA A 164 -13.81 -7.34 -4.01
N ASP A 165 -13.69 -6.67 -5.14
CA ASP A 165 -14.35 -7.07 -6.38
C ASP A 165 -13.74 -8.37 -6.92
N ASN A 166 -12.41 -8.51 -6.83
CA ASN A 166 -11.74 -9.75 -7.19
C ASN A 166 -12.26 -10.94 -6.33
N VAL A 167 -12.35 -10.76 -5.02
CA VAL A 167 -12.85 -11.80 -4.10
C VAL A 167 -14.30 -12.17 -4.42
N ARG A 168 -15.18 -11.18 -4.70
CA ARG A 168 -16.58 -11.43 -5.05
C ARG A 168 -16.72 -12.17 -6.39
N ASN A 169 -15.98 -11.73 -7.39
CA ASN A 169 -15.98 -12.33 -8.71
C ASN A 169 -15.43 -13.75 -8.68
N HIS A 170 -14.43 -13.99 -7.83
CA HIS A 170 -13.85 -15.30 -7.60
C HIS A 170 -14.87 -16.31 -7.06
N ASN A 171 -15.63 -15.93 -6.04
CA ASN A 171 -16.66 -16.79 -5.46
C ASN A 171 -17.78 -17.18 -6.45
N GLN A 172 -17.84 -16.54 -7.63
CA GLN A 172 -18.84 -16.77 -8.69
C GLN A 172 -18.29 -17.57 -9.90
N LYS A 173 -16.95 -17.78 -9.99
CA LYS A 173 -16.31 -18.44 -11.13
C LYS A 173 -15.87 -19.86 -10.77
N GLU A 174 -16.10 -20.81 -11.68
CA GLU A 174 -15.60 -22.20 -11.57
C GLU A 174 -14.08 -22.31 -11.76
N SER A 175 -13.46 -21.33 -12.43
CA SER A 175 -11.99 -21.29 -12.65
C SER A 175 -11.36 -20.11 -11.93
N TYR A 176 -10.58 -20.41 -10.91
CA TYR A 176 -9.85 -19.45 -10.10
C TYR A 176 -8.39 -19.33 -10.51
N VAL A 177 -7.94 -18.10 -10.74
CA VAL A 177 -6.52 -17.81 -10.79
C VAL A 177 -6.10 -17.40 -9.39
N SER A 178 -5.38 -18.28 -8.71
CA SER A 178 -4.87 -18.05 -7.36
C SER A 178 -3.95 -16.83 -7.35
N PHE A 179 -3.97 -16.03 -6.28
CA PHE A 179 -2.97 -14.99 -6.03
C PHE A 179 -1.55 -15.53 -6.18
N LYS A 180 -1.33 -16.81 -5.81
CA LYS A 180 -0.08 -17.53 -5.98
C LYS A 180 0.41 -17.54 -7.43
N ASP A 181 -0.49 -17.67 -8.38
CA ASP A 181 -0.12 -17.85 -9.79
C ASP A 181 0.14 -16.50 -10.49
N VAL A 182 -0.51 -15.42 -10.05
CA VAL A 182 -0.41 -14.11 -10.70
C VAL A 182 0.69 -13.24 -10.09
N TYR A 183 0.81 -13.20 -8.76
CA TYR A 183 1.80 -12.36 -8.05
C TYR A 183 3.05 -13.11 -7.61
N GLY A 184 3.13 -14.42 -7.87
CA GLY A 184 4.25 -15.24 -7.37
C GLY A 184 4.33 -15.29 -5.84
N HIS A 185 3.20 -15.11 -5.16
CA HIS A 185 3.16 -15.23 -3.70
C HIS A 185 3.50 -16.65 -3.28
N CYS A 186 4.64 -16.84 -2.63
CA CYS A 186 4.96 -18.10 -1.98
C CYS A 186 4.26 -18.20 -0.60
N GLY A 187 4.13 -19.43 -0.08
CA GLY A 187 3.64 -19.70 1.28
C GLY A 187 2.15 -19.40 1.54
N ILE A 188 1.35 -19.10 0.53
CA ILE A 188 -0.10 -18.96 0.71
C ILE A 188 -0.73 -20.34 0.82
N THR A 189 -1.35 -20.60 1.98
CA THR A 189 -2.20 -21.80 2.18
C THR A 189 -3.66 -21.45 1.92
N PRO A 190 -4.53 -22.44 1.67
CA PRO A 190 -5.98 -22.22 1.52
C PRO A 190 -6.60 -21.50 2.73
N GLU A 191 -6.11 -21.75 3.94
CA GLU A 191 -6.55 -21.08 5.17
C GLU A 191 -6.18 -19.60 5.18
N LEU A 192 -4.96 -19.27 4.75
CA LEU A 192 -4.50 -17.88 4.63
C LEU A 192 -5.24 -17.15 3.52
N GLU A 193 -5.53 -17.81 2.41
CA GLU A 193 -6.33 -17.26 1.32
C GLU A 193 -7.75 -16.92 1.78
N LYS A 194 -8.38 -17.84 2.51
CA LYS A 194 -9.71 -17.63 3.12
C LYS A 194 -9.66 -16.47 4.13
N LYS A 195 -8.66 -16.42 5.03
CA LYS A 195 -8.50 -15.35 6.01
C LYS A 195 -8.32 -13.99 5.31
N ASN A 196 -7.55 -13.94 4.21
CA ASN A 196 -7.39 -12.74 3.41
C ASN A 196 -8.71 -12.26 2.78
N ALA A 197 -9.49 -13.19 2.22
CA ALA A 197 -10.80 -12.89 1.64
C ALA A 197 -11.77 -12.36 2.70
N GLU A 198 -11.81 -12.95 3.88
CA GLU A 198 -12.65 -12.51 5.00
C GLU A 198 -12.26 -11.10 5.46
N ILE A 199 -10.96 -10.81 5.63
CA ILE A 199 -10.44 -9.47 5.95
C ILE A 199 -10.86 -8.48 4.86
N THR A 200 -10.59 -8.80 3.59
CA THR A 200 -10.89 -7.94 2.44
C THR A 200 -12.37 -7.54 2.40
N LEU A 201 -13.27 -8.50 2.59
CA LEU A 201 -14.72 -8.24 2.55
C LEU A 201 -15.24 -7.53 3.80
N SER A 202 -14.52 -7.60 4.92
CA SER A 202 -14.88 -6.92 6.17
C SER A 202 -14.48 -5.45 6.20
N MET A 203 -13.59 -5.01 5.29
CA MET A 203 -13.14 -3.62 5.24
C MET A 203 -14.23 -2.65 4.81
N PRO A 204 -14.34 -1.46 5.40
CA PRO A 204 -15.33 -0.44 5.01
C PRO A 204 -15.25 -0.06 3.53
N GLY A 205 -14.06 -0.04 2.95
CA GLY A 205 -13.81 0.21 1.53
C GLY A 205 -14.32 -0.90 0.60
N SER A 206 -14.59 -2.10 1.12
CA SER A 206 -15.01 -3.26 0.33
C SER A 206 -16.32 -3.06 -0.43
N CYS A 207 -17.25 -2.28 0.13
CA CYS A 207 -18.54 -1.97 -0.49
C CYS A 207 -18.50 -0.71 -1.37
N LYS A 208 -17.33 -0.09 -1.53
CA LYS A 208 -17.16 1.14 -2.29
C LYS A 208 -16.70 0.86 -3.71
N SER A 209 -17.14 1.70 -4.66
CA SER A 209 -16.65 1.65 -6.03
C SER A 209 -15.28 2.33 -6.12
N ARG A 210 -14.23 1.56 -5.98
CA ARG A 210 -12.85 2.05 -6.10
C ARG A 210 -12.38 2.03 -7.56
N PRO A 211 -11.55 2.97 -7.99
CA PRO A 211 -10.97 4.10 -7.26
C PRO A 211 -11.86 5.36 -7.21
N ARG A 212 -13.10 5.32 -7.73
CA ARG A 212 -13.98 6.50 -7.77
C ARG A 212 -14.24 7.08 -6.38
N TRP A 213 -14.55 6.22 -5.43
CA TRP A 213 -14.78 6.64 -4.03
C TRP A 213 -13.54 7.31 -3.41
N ASP A 214 -12.35 6.81 -3.69
CA ASP A 214 -11.10 7.40 -3.21
C ASP A 214 -10.91 8.82 -3.75
N ILE A 215 -11.21 9.06 -5.03
CA ILE A 215 -11.13 10.40 -5.65
C ILE A 215 -12.07 11.40 -4.95
N GLU A 216 -13.31 10.97 -4.73
CA GLU A 216 -14.32 11.80 -4.06
C GLU A 216 -13.88 12.16 -2.64
N LEU A 217 -13.32 11.19 -1.91
CA LEU A 217 -12.81 11.36 -0.56
C LEU A 217 -11.60 12.29 -0.50
N LEU A 218 -10.59 12.06 -1.33
CA LEU A 218 -9.39 12.90 -1.41
C LEU A 218 -9.73 14.34 -1.77
N SER A 219 -10.63 14.55 -2.74
CA SER A 219 -11.10 15.88 -3.12
C SER A 219 -11.82 16.59 -1.97
N LYS A 220 -12.64 15.88 -1.19
CA LYS A 220 -13.35 16.39 0.00
C LYS A 220 -12.36 16.81 1.10
N ILE A 221 -11.26 16.09 1.27
CA ILE A 221 -10.22 16.39 2.27
C ILE A 221 -9.43 17.65 1.91
N GLY A 222 -9.34 17.98 0.62
CA GLY A 222 -8.65 19.18 0.15
C GLY A 222 -7.48 18.90 -0.79
N PHE A 223 -7.27 17.65 -1.20
CA PHE A 223 -6.33 17.37 -2.29
C PHE A 223 -6.80 17.99 -3.60
N SER A 224 -5.86 18.52 -4.35
CA SER A 224 -6.06 19.08 -5.69
C SER A 224 -5.50 18.13 -6.77
N ASN A 225 -5.85 18.37 -8.03
CA ASN A 225 -5.35 17.61 -9.17
C ASN A 225 -5.50 16.08 -8.98
N VAL A 226 -6.59 15.65 -8.33
CA VAL A 226 -6.83 14.23 -8.09
C VAL A 226 -7.16 13.54 -9.42
N SER A 227 -6.34 12.56 -9.80
CA SER A 227 -6.50 11.80 -11.03
C SER A 227 -6.25 10.31 -10.79
N VAL A 228 -6.74 9.49 -11.71
CA VAL A 228 -6.54 8.03 -11.69
C VAL A 228 -6.02 7.55 -13.02
N ASP A 229 -4.96 6.77 -12.97
CA ASP A 229 -4.49 5.98 -14.08
C ASP A 229 -4.79 4.49 -13.85
N LYS A 230 -5.73 3.96 -14.62
CA LYS A 230 -6.15 2.55 -14.57
C LYS A 230 -5.25 1.64 -15.40
N THR A 231 -4.25 2.19 -16.08
CA THR A 231 -3.32 1.45 -16.94
C THR A 231 -1.94 1.27 -16.31
N ALA A 232 -1.72 1.81 -15.09
CA ALA A 232 -0.47 1.69 -14.37
C ALA A 232 -0.04 0.22 -14.18
N GLY A 233 -0.97 -0.66 -13.81
CA GLY A 233 -0.69 -2.08 -13.65
C GLY A 233 -0.19 -2.75 -14.91
N GLN A 234 -0.77 -2.42 -16.06
CA GLN A 234 -0.34 -2.95 -17.37
C GLN A 234 1.09 -2.54 -17.72
N ARG A 235 1.50 -1.31 -17.35
CA ARG A 235 2.87 -0.84 -17.58
C ARG A 235 3.88 -1.45 -16.60
N ILE A 236 3.49 -1.62 -15.35
CA ILE A 236 4.38 -2.06 -14.27
C ILE A 236 4.41 -3.58 -14.18
N LEU A 237 3.25 -4.20 -13.97
CA LEU A 237 3.09 -5.62 -13.65
C LEU A 237 2.93 -6.49 -14.90
N ARG A 238 2.45 -5.90 -16.01
CA ARG A 238 2.17 -6.61 -17.27
C ARG A 238 1.24 -7.80 -17.05
N GLU A 239 1.65 -9.01 -17.47
CA GLU A 239 0.92 -10.26 -17.30
C GLU A 239 0.69 -10.69 -15.84
N LYS A 240 1.42 -10.06 -14.89
CA LYS A 240 1.23 -10.29 -13.45
C LYS A 240 0.14 -9.40 -12.84
N ASP A 241 -0.42 -8.46 -13.61
CA ASP A 241 -1.54 -7.65 -13.14
C ASP A 241 -2.82 -8.50 -13.07
N LEU A 242 -3.61 -8.31 -12.00
CA LEU A 242 -4.83 -9.09 -11.80
C LEU A 242 -5.93 -8.63 -12.76
N PRO A 243 -6.46 -9.50 -13.64
CA PRO A 243 -7.46 -9.09 -14.61
C PRO A 243 -8.77 -8.63 -13.98
N ASP A 244 -9.17 -9.20 -12.84
CA ASP A 244 -10.42 -8.87 -12.13
C ASP A 244 -10.24 -7.75 -11.09
N ALA A 245 -9.00 -7.36 -10.77
CA ALA A 245 -8.65 -6.22 -9.92
C ALA A 245 -7.33 -5.60 -10.38
N PRO A 246 -7.30 -4.97 -11.56
CA PRO A 246 -6.09 -4.37 -12.09
C PRO A 246 -5.58 -3.25 -11.18
N LEU A 247 -4.25 -3.16 -11.07
CA LEU A 247 -3.60 -2.10 -10.34
C LEU A 247 -3.91 -0.74 -10.98
N PHE A 248 -4.38 0.19 -10.19
CA PHE A 248 -4.52 1.60 -10.57
C PHE A 248 -3.56 2.48 -9.77
N LEU A 249 -3.20 3.62 -10.32
CA LEU A 249 -2.51 4.69 -9.62
C LEU A 249 -3.48 5.84 -9.36
N ILE A 250 -3.60 6.27 -8.11
CA ILE A 250 -4.20 7.55 -7.75
C ILE A 250 -3.06 8.55 -7.53
N TYR A 251 -3.10 9.64 -8.27
CA TYR A 251 -2.29 10.82 -8.08
C TYR A 251 -3.12 11.90 -7.42
N ALA A 252 -2.58 12.56 -6.39
CA ALA A 252 -3.19 13.74 -5.79
C ALA A 252 -2.12 14.71 -5.29
N LYS A 253 -2.44 16.00 -5.25
CA LYS A 253 -1.54 17.06 -4.82
C LYS A 253 -2.15 17.83 -3.64
N LYS A 254 -1.36 18.08 -2.60
CA LYS A 254 -1.73 19.00 -1.51
C LYS A 254 -1.69 20.45 -1.94
#